data_eeaf7243907d3ce1a8c1ce307a5d1fe1
#
_entry.id   eeaf7243907d3ce1a8c1ce307a5d1fe1
#
_cell.length_a   1.000
_cell.length_b   1.000
_cell.length_c   1.000
_cell.angle_alpha   90.00
_cell.angle_beta   90.00
_cell.angle_gamma   90.00
#
_symmetry.space_group_name_H-M   'P 1'
#
loop_
_entity.id
_entity.type
_entity.pdbx_description
1 polymer ?
#
loop_
_entity_poly.entity_id
_entity_poly.type
_entity_poly.pdbx_seq_one_letter_code
_entity_poly.pdbx_strand_id
1 'polypeptide(L)'
;MKNTMQALVKTAPAPGLTLQQEPVPEIGPEDVLIKINKTGICGTDLHIWNWDDWAQRTVPTPLITGHEFAGEVVAIGRDVHDISIGQRCSGEGHLIGKKSRQSRAGKFHLDPETRGIGVNEQGAFA
;
A
#
# COMPACT_ATOMS: atom_id res chain seq x y z
N MET A 1 5.97 12.84 -17.17
CA MET A 1 5.05 11.89 -16.49
C MET A 1 3.85 12.65 -16.00
N LYS A 2 2.64 12.05 -15.99
CA LYS A 2 1.48 12.67 -15.33
C LYS A 2 1.79 12.72 -13.83
N ASN A 3 1.64 13.88 -13.22
CA ASN A 3 1.88 14.04 -11.78
C ASN A 3 0.72 13.51 -10.93
N THR A 4 -0.35 12.97 -11.54
CA THR A 4 -1.52 12.43 -10.89
C THR A 4 -1.93 11.08 -11.46
N MET A 5 -2.60 10.27 -10.65
CA MET A 5 -3.15 8.96 -10.98
C MET A 5 -4.61 8.87 -10.49
N GLN A 6 -5.41 8.00 -11.10
CA GLN A 6 -6.73 7.67 -10.53
C GLN A 6 -6.55 6.69 -9.37
N ALA A 7 -7.28 6.91 -8.28
CA ALA A 7 -7.24 6.04 -7.12
C ALA A 7 -8.62 5.83 -6.49
N LEU A 8 -8.84 4.67 -5.90
CA LEU A 8 -9.99 4.39 -5.02
C LEU A 8 -9.62 4.73 -3.58
N VAL A 9 -10.25 5.77 -3.07
CA VAL A 9 -9.91 6.39 -1.79
C VAL A 9 -11.05 6.24 -0.78
N LYS A 10 -10.72 5.82 0.43
CA LYS A 10 -11.57 5.96 1.61
C LYS A 10 -11.46 7.40 2.09
N THR A 11 -12.35 8.26 1.63
CA THR A 11 -12.28 9.71 1.90
C THR A 11 -12.91 10.11 3.22
N ALA A 12 -13.83 9.30 3.74
CA ALA A 12 -14.59 9.59 4.95
C ALA A 12 -14.84 8.33 5.79
N PRO A 13 -15.07 8.47 7.10
CA PRO A 13 -15.42 7.38 8.00
C PRO A 13 -16.89 6.93 7.80
N ALA A 14 -17.18 6.40 6.61
CA ALA A 14 -18.51 5.98 6.19
C ALA A 14 -18.41 4.89 5.11
N PRO A 15 -19.48 4.11 4.84
CA PRO A 15 -19.49 3.13 3.76
C PRO A 15 -19.14 3.73 2.39
N GLY A 16 -18.50 2.94 1.53
CA GLY A 16 -18.14 3.30 0.17
C GLY A 16 -16.69 3.77 0.00
N LEU A 17 -16.29 3.92 -1.27
CA LEU A 17 -15.01 4.47 -1.71
C LEU A 17 -15.27 5.52 -2.79
N THR A 18 -14.36 6.46 -2.93
CA THR A 18 -14.43 7.52 -3.94
C THR A 18 -13.34 7.31 -4.98
N LEU A 19 -13.70 7.29 -6.27
CA LEU A 19 -12.72 7.35 -7.36
C LEU A 19 -12.32 8.81 -7.58
N GLN A 20 -11.04 9.13 -7.39
CA GLN A 20 -10.54 10.50 -7.53
C GLN A 20 -9.11 10.54 -8.06
N GLN A 21 -8.63 11.75 -8.38
CA GLN A 21 -7.24 11.98 -8.77
C GLN A 21 -6.39 12.19 -7.52
N GLU A 22 -5.31 11.42 -7.45
CA GLU A 22 -4.31 11.53 -6.38
C GLU A 22 -2.93 11.80 -6.98
N PRO A 23 -2.03 12.44 -6.25
CA PRO A 23 -0.65 12.58 -6.72
C PRO A 23 0.04 11.22 -6.82
N VAL A 24 0.88 11.06 -7.85
CA VAL A 24 1.79 9.91 -7.91
C VAL A 24 2.78 10.02 -6.76
N PRO A 25 3.00 8.95 -5.96
CA PRO A 25 3.86 9.03 -4.79
C PRO A 25 5.32 9.32 -5.16
N GLU A 26 5.98 10.09 -4.32
CA GLU A 26 7.43 10.26 -4.37
C GLU A 26 8.11 9.10 -3.65
N ILE A 27 9.19 8.59 -4.22
CA ILE A 27 9.95 7.48 -3.65
C ILE A 27 11.15 7.96 -2.85
N GLY A 28 11.38 7.31 -1.72
CA GLY A 28 12.57 7.44 -0.92
C GLY A 28 13.78 6.67 -1.51
N PRO A 29 14.93 6.72 -0.82
CA PRO A 29 16.15 6.09 -1.32
C PRO A 29 16.09 4.56 -1.41
N GLU A 30 15.30 3.89 -0.57
CA GLU A 30 15.14 2.44 -0.53
C GLU A 30 13.83 1.94 -1.19
N ASP A 31 13.05 2.85 -1.81
CA ASP A 31 11.73 2.54 -2.34
C ASP A 31 11.77 2.21 -3.83
N VAL A 32 10.74 1.51 -4.28
CA VAL A 32 10.44 1.31 -5.70
C VAL A 32 9.05 1.86 -6.02
N LEU A 33 8.90 2.51 -7.17
CA LEU A 33 7.60 2.92 -7.70
C LEU A 33 7.11 1.84 -8.67
N ILE A 34 5.93 1.33 -8.39
CA ILE A 34 5.30 0.29 -9.17
C ILE A 34 4.08 0.87 -9.88
N LYS A 35 4.06 0.76 -11.20
CA LYS A 35 2.87 1.02 -12.00
C LYS A 35 1.94 -0.19 -11.91
N ILE A 36 0.81 -0.03 -11.27
CA ILE A 36 -0.16 -1.11 -11.05
C ILE A 36 -0.85 -1.47 -12.38
N ASN A 37 -0.85 -2.75 -12.73
CA ASN A 37 -1.49 -3.28 -13.92
C ASN A 37 -2.76 -4.06 -13.60
N LYS A 38 -2.78 -4.79 -12.47
CA LYS A 38 -3.91 -5.60 -12.01
C LYS A 38 -3.97 -5.56 -10.49
N THR A 39 -5.20 -5.62 -9.97
CA THR A 39 -5.47 -5.69 -8.54
C THR A 39 -6.47 -6.81 -8.24
N GLY A 40 -6.40 -7.37 -7.05
CA GLY A 40 -7.39 -8.27 -6.48
C GLY A 40 -8.21 -7.58 -5.40
N ILE A 41 -9.39 -8.12 -5.11
CA ILE A 41 -10.24 -7.68 -4.00
C ILE A 41 -10.23 -8.77 -2.92
N CYS A 42 -9.82 -8.42 -1.73
CA CYS A 42 -9.83 -9.26 -0.53
C CYS A 42 -11.06 -8.98 0.34
N GLY A 43 -11.40 -9.90 1.22
CA GLY A 43 -12.43 -9.68 2.25
C GLY A 43 -12.15 -8.45 3.12
N THR A 44 -10.89 -8.11 3.35
CA THR A 44 -10.47 -6.89 4.05
C THR A 44 -10.96 -5.62 3.36
N ASP A 45 -10.97 -5.57 2.02
CA ASP A 45 -11.49 -4.43 1.26
C ASP A 45 -13.00 -4.27 1.45
N LEU A 46 -13.75 -5.37 1.64
CA LEU A 46 -15.17 -5.34 1.95
C LEU A 46 -15.44 -4.79 3.36
N HIS A 47 -14.61 -5.12 4.34
CA HIS A 47 -14.67 -4.52 5.68
C HIS A 47 -14.44 -3.00 5.61
N ILE A 48 -13.48 -2.55 4.83
CA ILE A 48 -13.19 -1.13 4.60
C ILE A 48 -14.35 -0.46 3.85
N TRP A 49 -14.89 -1.10 2.81
CA TRP A 49 -16.05 -0.61 2.08
C TRP A 49 -17.25 -0.39 3.01
N ASN A 50 -17.59 -1.42 3.80
CA ASN A 50 -18.75 -1.40 4.70
C ASN A 50 -18.54 -0.50 5.92
N TRP A 51 -17.30 -0.10 6.20
CA TRP A 51 -16.93 0.71 7.35
C TRP A 51 -17.39 0.09 8.68
N ASP A 52 -17.13 -1.20 8.85
CA ASP A 52 -17.48 -1.96 10.04
C ASP A 52 -16.61 -1.58 11.26
N ASP A 53 -16.89 -2.20 12.41
CA ASP A 53 -16.20 -1.91 13.66
C ASP A 53 -14.67 -2.09 13.60
N TRP A 54 -14.19 -3.05 12.78
CA TRP A 54 -12.77 -3.23 12.58
C TRP A 54 -12.17 -2.09 11.77
N ALA A 55 -12.82 -1.72 10.67
CA ALA A 55 -12.36 -0.63 9.81
C ALA A 55 -12.31 0.70 10.57
N GLN A 56 -13.33 0.98 11.38
CA GLN A 56 -13.41 2.19 12.20
C GLN A 56 -12.24 2.34 13.18
N ARG A 57 -11.71 1.23 13.69
CA ARG A 57 -10.59 1.24 14.65
C ARG A 57 -9.22 1.21 13.97
N THR A 58 -9.14 0.75 12.73
CA THR A 58 -7.87 0.37 12.08
C THR A 58 -7.48 1.30 10.94
N VAL A 59 -8.47 1.77 10.17
CA VAL A 59 -8.24 2.45 8.91
C VAL A 59 -8.29 3.96 9.09
N PRO A 60 -7.17 4.68 8.82
CA PRO A 60 -7.17 6.13 8.79
C PRO A 60 -7.90 6.65 7.54
N THR A 61 -8.43 7.86 7.60
CA THR A 61 -8.99 8.56 6.44
C THR A 61 -8.31 9.93 6.26
N PRO A 62 -7.97 10.32 5.03
CA PRO A 62 -8.12 9.61 3.75
C PRO A 62 -7.07 8.50 3.56
N LEU A 63 -7.44 7.44 2.83
CA LEU A 63 -6.56 6.32 2.52
C LEU A 63 -6.84 5.79 1.10
N ILE A 64 -5.80 5.64 0.27
CA ILE A 64 -5.87 4.82 -0.93
C ILE A 64 -5.94 3.35 -0.48
N THR A 65 -6.94 2.61 -0.91
CA THR A 65 -7.17 1.22 -0.49
C THR A 65 -6.48 0.22 -1.44
N GLY A 66 -6.62 -1.08 -1.15
CA GLY A 66 -6.09 -2.18 -1.97
C GLY A 66 -4.69 -2.63 -1.55
N HIS A 67 -4.50 -3.97 -1.51
CA HIS A 67 -3.25 -4.59 -1.05
C HIS A 67 -2.88 -5.87 -1.84
N GLU A 68 -3.68 -6.24 -2.83
CA GLU A 68 -3.38 -7.33 -3.76
C GLU A 68 -3.15 -6.74 -5.14
N PHE A 69 -1.92 -6.82 -5.64
CA PHE A 69 -1.56 -6.19 -6.90
C PHE A 69 -0.47 -6.92 -7.66
N ALA A 70 -0.44 -6.67 -8.95
CA ALA A 70 0.70 -6.96 -9.83
C ALA A 70 0.96 -5.76 -10.72
N GLY A 71 2.21 -5.47 -10.96
CA GLY A 71 2.61 -4.29 -11.73
C GLY A 71 4.03 -4.39 -12.28
N GLU A 72 4.52 -3.25 -12.73
CA GLU A 72 5.85 -3.09 -13.30
C GLU A 72 6.59 -1.97 -12.56
N VAL A 73 7.85 -2.21 -12.23
CA VAL A 73 8.73 -1.21 -11.62
C VAL A 73 9.02 -0.11 -12.64
N VAL A 74 8.66 1.13 -12.32
CA VAL A 74 8.86 2.30 -13.21
C VAL A 74 9.91 3.29 -12.69
N ALA A 75 10.23 3.24 -11.40
CA ALA A 75 11.33 3.98 -10.81
C ALA A 75 11.88 3.23 -9.58
N ILE A 76 13.14 3.46 -9.27
CA ILE A 76 13.85 2.89 -8.12
C ILE A 76 14.59 3.99 -7.36
N GLY A 77 14.63 3.86 -6.03
CA GLY A 77 15.45 4.70 -5.18
C GLY A 77 16.95 4.41 -5.35
N ARG A 78 17.78 5.37 -4.98
CA ARG A 78 19.24 5.30 -5.22
C ARG A 78 19.93 4.13 -4.48
N ASP A 79 19.35 3.62 -3.40
CA ASP A 79 19.91 2.55 -2.58
C ASP A 79 19.28 1.17 -2.91
N VAL A 80 18.47 1.08 -3.96
CA VAL A 80 17.88 -0.16 -4.47
C VAL A 80 18.81 -0.73 -5.55
N HIS A 81 19.39 -1.92 -5.32
CA HIS A 81 20.40 -2.53 -6.18
C HIS A 81 20.01 -3.88 -6.79
N ASP A 82 18.98 -4.52 -6.26
CA ASP A 82 18.55 -5.88 -6.62
C ASP A 82 17.25 -5.93 -7.44
N ILE A 83 16.70 -4.76 -7.78
CA ILE A 83 15.46 -4.61 -8.57
C ILE A 83 15.75 -3.69 -9.77
N SER A 84 15.18 -4.02 -10.93
CA SER A 84 15.38 -3.27 -12.18
C SER A 84 14.08 -2.63 -12.67
N ILE A 85 14.18 -1.46 -13.28
CA ILE A 85 13.07 -0.82 -14.00
C ILE A 85 12.61 -1.74 -15.14
N GLY A 86 11.29 -1.88 -15.31
CA GLY A 86 10.67 -2.79 -16.26
C GLY A 86 10.39 -4.19 -15.70
N GLN A 87 10.89 -4.50 -14.51
CA GLN A 87 10.63 -5.77 -13.87
C GLN A 87 9.18 -5.90 -13.43
N ARG A 88 8.53 -7.02 -13.77
CA ARG A 88 7.19 -7.35 -13.24
C ARG A 88 7.30 -7.85 -11.81
N CYS A 89 6.41 -7.37 -10.97
CA CYS A 89 6.41 -7.69 -9.55
C CYS A 89 5.01 -7.70 -8.94
N SER A 90 4.93 -8.34 -7.81
CA SER A 90 3.91 -8.16 -6.78
C SER A 90 4.64 -7.88 -5.47
N GLY A 91 3.96 -7.50 -4.42
CA GLY A 91 4.59 -7.14 -3.15
C GLY A 91 4.00 -7.86 -1.96
N GLU A 92 4.81 -8.02 -0.91
CA GLU A 92 4.32 -8.34 0.41
C GLU A 92 3.53 -7.15 0.96
N GLY A 93 2.30 -7.40 1.42
CA GLY A 93 1.39 -6.35 1.88
C GLY A 93 1.72 -5.74 3.23
N HIS A 94 2.78 -6.16 3.90
CA HIS A 94 3.14 -5.71 5.24
C HIS A 94 4.49 -4.99 5.26
N LEU A 95 4.47 -3.76 5.76
CA LEU A 95 5.67 -2.98 6.02
C LEU A 95 6.04 -3.10 7.49
N ILE A 96 7.29 -3.49 7.76
CA ILE A 96 7.80 -3.71 9.12
C ILE A 96 8.66 -2.54 9.59
N GLY A 97 8.72 -2.31 10.91
CA GLY A 97 9.50 -1.23 11.50
C GLY A 97 11.01 -1.46 11.53
N LYS A 98 11.49 -2.69 11.33
CA LYS A 98 12.91 -3.12 11.29
C LYS A 98 13.68 -2.97 12.61
N LYS A 99 13.21 -2.21 13.60
CA LYS A 99 13.94 -1.86 14.82
C LYS A 99 13.52 -2.64 16.07
N SER A 100 12.35 -3.30 16.04
CA SER A 100 11.86 -4.08 17.17
C SER A 100 12.76 -5.28 17.48
N ARG A 101 12.67 -5.82 18.70
CA ARG A 101 13.34 -7.05 19.08
C ARG A 101 12.98 -8.22 18.17
N GLN A 102 11.70 -8.28 17.78
CA GLN A 102 11.17 -9.31 16.90
C GLN A 102 11.78 -9.22 15.49
N SER A 103 11.78 -8.03 14.89
CA SER A 103 12.39 -7.82 13.56
C SER A 103 13.87 -8.10 13.55
N ARG A 104 14.60 -7.67 14.59
CA ARG A 104 16.04 -7.92 14.72
C ARG A 104 16.37 -9.41 14.91
N ALA A 105 15.41 -10.21 15.40
CA ALA A 105 15.49 -11.67 15.49
C ALA A 105 14.96 -12.41 14.24
N GLY A 106 14.64 -11.69 13.15
CA GLY A 106 14.07 -12.24 11.92
C GLY A 106 12.60 -12.66 12.02
N LYS A 107 11.91 -12.29 13.10
CA LYS A 107 10.49 -12.60 13.34
C LYS A 107 9.60 -11.44 12.88
N PHE A 108 9.66 -11.11 11.59
CA PHE A 108 8.99 -9.95 11.01
C PHE A 108 7.47 -9.93 11.20
N HIS A 109 6.83 -11.10 11.20
CA HIS A 109 5.40 -11.28 11.44
C HIS A 109 4.95 -10.90 12.86
N LEU A 110 5.88 -10.69 13.79
CA LEU A 110 5.63 -10.27 15.17
C LEU A 110 6.06 -8.81 15.43
N ASP A 111 6.43 -8.06 14.39
CA ASP A 111 6.84 -6.67 14.55
C ASP A 111 5.64 -5.81 14.98
N PRO A 112 5.70 -5.12 16.13
CA PRO A 112 4.60 -4.29 16.62
C PRO A 112 4.36 -3.03 15.79
N GLU A 113 5.34 -2.62 14.96
CA GLU A 113 5.24 -1.46 14.07
C GLU A 113 4.77 -1.85 12.64
N THR A 114 4.30 -3.07 12.44
CA THR A 114 3.80 -3.53 11.14
C THR A 114 2.62 -2.67 10.69
N ARG A 115 2.70 -2.20 9.43
CA ARG A 115 1.63 -1.48 8.75
C ARG A 115 1.19 -2.25 7.51
N GLY A 116 -0.11 -2.27 7.25
CA GLY A 116 -0.68 -2.94 6.08
C GLY A 116 -0.90 -1.96 4.93
N ILE A 117 -0.35 -2.26 3.76
CA ILE A 117 -0.65 -1.53 2.52
C ILE A 117 -2.16 -1.60 2.28
N GLY A 118 -2.81 -0.47 1.98
CA GLY A 118 -4.24 -0.38 1.74
C GLY A 118 -5.12 -0.57 2.99
N VAL A 119 -4.52 -0.60 4.19
CA VAL A 119 -5.22 -0.75 5.49
C VAL A 119 -4.90 0.43 6.40
N ASN A 120 -3.65 0.66 6.72
CA ASN A 120 -3.18 1.81 7.49
C ASN A 120 -1.90 2.44 6.91
N GLU A 121 -1.56 2.06 5.68
CA GLU A 121 -0.61 2.70 4.78
C GLU A 121 -1.25 2.79 3.40
N GLN A 122 -0.82 3.74 2.56
CA GLN A 122 -1.40 3.95 1.22
C GLN A 122 -1.33 2.67 0.38
N GLY A 123 -2.42 2.37 -0.32
CA GLY A 123 -2.64 1.13 -1.03
C GLY A 123 -2.42 1.18 -2.54
N ALA A 124 -2.85 0.12 -3.21
CA ALA A 124 -2.54 -0.19 -4.60
C ALA A 124 -3.74 -0.07 -5.57
N PHE A 125 -4.90 0.40 -5.11
CA PHE A 125 -6.02 0.73 -6.00
C PHE A 125 -5.81 2.12 -6.62
N ALA A 126 -4.68 2.25 -7.38
CA ALA A 126 -4.23 3.49 -7.98
C ALA A 126 -3.43 3.28 -9.28
#